data_fe7651394dfc992864dae85df391b8e2
#
_entry.id   fe7651394dfc992864dae85df391b8e2
#
_cell.length_a   1.000
_cell.length_b   1.000
_cell.length_c   1.000
_cell.angle_alpha   90.00
_cell.angle_beta   90.00
_cell.angle_gamma   90.00
#
_symmetry.space_group_name_H-M   'P 1'
#
loop_
_entity.id
_entity.type
_entity.pdbx_description
1 polymer ?
#
loop_
_entity_poly.entity_id
_entity_poly.type
_entity_poly.pdbx_seq_one_letter_code
_entity_poly.pdbx_strand_id
1 'polypeptide(L)'
;MRKLFLALLLLAVALPFNAAFADSIIASNAGGHAAFNVIPFGSLFGDGRYQEVYSSSLFTGPVEITSLAFSPQDTTTYAANVDLRLTTTNVGVGNLTSNLDNNFSIPLTDVYSNPNFSQNVTGGSETFSLVFTLTNPFIYDPSQGNLLLDLVISNQNQNEAFSRSGAGNILSRAYNSAGFGDGADGVGLRTEIGYNSVPEPGTLVMLGTGFLTLAGAVRRRLM
;
A
#
# COMPACT_ATOMS: atom_id res chain seq x y z
N MET A 1 -2.15 -30.88 -41.89
CA MET A 1 -1.44 -29.63 -41.60
C MET A 1 -2.35 -28.55 -40.98
N ARG A 2 -3.51 -28.20 -41.55
CA ARG A 2 -4.46 -27.21 -40.97
C ARG A 2 -4.93 -27.55 -39.54
N LYS A 3 -5.13 -28.82 -39.22
CA LYS A 3 -5.59 -29.25 -37.88
C LYS A 3 -4.52 -29.09 -36.78
N LEU A 4 -3.24 -29.23 -37.15
CA LEU A 4 -2.11 -29.01 -36.22
C LEU A 4 -1.91 -27.52 -35.92
N PHE A 5 -2.17 -26.65 -36.86
CA PHE A 5 -2.08 -25.19 -36.70
C PHE A 5 -3.18 -24.68 -35.77
N LEU A 6 -4.40 -25.23 -35.88
CA LEU A 6 -5.52 -24.87 -35.03
C LEU A 6 -5.29 -25.34 -33.58
N ALA A 7 -4.69 -26.52 -33.38
CA ALA A 7 -4.37 -27.05 -32.05
C ALA A 7 -3.25 -26.22 -31.37
N LEU A 8 -2.25 -25.72 -32.07
CA LEU A 8 -1.21 -24.85 -31.53
C LEU A 8 -1.75 -23.45 -31.21
N LEU A 9 -2.68 -22.92 -32.01
CA LEU A 9 -3.34 -21.64 -31.73
C LEU A 9 -4.26 -21.72 -30.51
N LEU A 10 -4.99 -22.84 -30.32
CA LEU A 10 -5.79 -23.11 -29.15
C LEU A 10 -4.96 -23.32 -27.88
N LEU A 11 -3.77 -23.93 -28.00
CA LEU A 11 -2.84 -24.11 -26.87
C LEU A 11 -2.23 -22.77 -26.41
N ALA A 12 -1.99 -21.83 -27.34
CA ALA A 12 -1.49 -20.49 -27.02
C ALA A 12 -2.53 -19.62 -26.30
N VAL A 13 -3.83 -19.85 -26.53
CA VAL A 13 -4.93 -19.14 -25.84
C VAL A 13 -5.22 -19.75 -24.47
N ALA A 14 -4.81 -20.99 -24.23
CA ALA A 14 -5.00 -21.69 -22.95
C ALA A 14 -3.87 -21.48 -21.94
N LEU A 15 -2.90 -20.61 -22.21
CA LEU A 15 -1.94 -20.22 -21.17
C LEU A 15 -2.71 -19.48 -20.07
N PRO A 16 -2.57 -19.88 -18.81
CA PRO A 16 -3.22 -19.18 -17.72
C PRO A 16 -2.70 -17.75 -17.74
N PHE A 17 -3.56 -16.79 -18.04
CA PHE A 17 -3.35 -15.45 -17.54
C PHE A 17 -3.28 -15.64 -16.03
N ASN A 18 -2.12 -15.49 -15.44
CA ASN A 18 -2.04 -15.39 -13.99
C ASN A 18 -2.96 -14.23 -13.62
N ALA A 19 -4.14 -14.56 -13.09
CA ALA A 19 -4.93 -13.59 -12.40
C ALA A 19 -3.99 -13.00 -11.34
N ALA A 20 -3.78 -11.70 -11.35
CA ALA A 20 -3.07 -11.03 -10.29
C ALA A 20 -3.85 -11.35 -9.01
N PHE A 21 -3.31 -12.24 -8.18
CA PHE A 21 -3.89 -12.48 -6.86
C PHE A 21 -3.60 -11.22 -6.05
N ALA A 22 -4.62 -10.69 -5.40
CA ALA A 22 -4.43 -9.69 -4.38
C ALA A 22 -3.55 -10.31 -3.29
N ASP A 23 -2.41 -9.73 -3.06
CA ASP A 23 -1.47 -10.10 -2.00
C ASP A 23 -1.46 -9.01 -0.94
N SER A 24 -0.92 -9.29 0.22
CA SER A 24 -0.72 -8.27 1.24
C SER A 24 0.61 -8.42 1.94
N ILE A 25 1.12 -7.30 2.46
CA ILE A 25 2.32 -7.25 3.27
C ILE A 25 2.04 -6.42 4.53
N ILE A 26 2.54 -6.89 5.67
CA ILE A 26 2.44 -6.12 6.91
C ILE A 26 3.72 -5.30 7.08
N ALA A 27 3.58 -3.99 6.96
CA ALA A 27 4.62 -3.04 7.32
C ALA A 27 4.71 -2.93 8.85
N SER A 28 5.82 -3.41 9.41
CA SER A 28 6.10 -3.39 10.83
C SER A 28 7.61 -3.43 11.06
N ASN A 29 8.12 -2.65 12.00
CA ASN A 29 9.50 -2.76 12.45
C ASN A 29 9.72 -4.08 13.22
N ALA A 30 10.96 -4.46 13.43
CA ALA A 30 11.31 -5.68 14.17
C ALA A 30 10.62 -5.73 15.55
N GLY A 31 10.06 -6.90 15.91
CA GLY A 31 9.28 -7.07 17.13
C GLY A 31 7.77 -6.93 16.95
N GLY A 32 7.29 -6.50 15.77
CA GLY A 32 5.85 -6.42 15.48
C GLY A 32 5.10 -5.39 16.33
N HIS A 33 3.99 -5.81 16.92
CA HIS A 33 3.20 -4.96 17.83
C HIS A 33 4.01 -4.57 19.08
N ALA A 34 4.21 -3.27 19.29
CA ALA A 34 4.92 -2.74 20.46
C ALA A 34 3.98 -2.15 21.52
N ALA A 35 2.91 -1.52 21.08
CA ALA A 35 1.87 -0.92 21.93
C ALA A 35 0.68 -0.48 21.06
N PHE A 36 -0.38 -0.03 21.70
CA PHE A 36 -1.45 0.75 21.06
C PHE A 36 -1.21 2.25 21.25
N ASN A 37 -1.64 3.06 20.30
CA ASN A 37 -1.68 4.51 20.43
C ASN A 37 -2.81 5.13 19.59
N VAL A 38 -3.19 6.35 19.95
CA VAL A 38 -4.33 7.08 19.35
C VAL A 38 -3.96 7.89 18.11
N ILE A 39 -2.70 7.96 17.72
CA ILE A 39 -2.24 8.71 16.54
C ILE A 39 -2.26 7.79 15.32
N PRO A 40 -2.95 8.16 14.22
CA PRO A 40 -3.76 9.38 14.00
C PRO A 40 -5.26 9.19 14.26
N PHE A 41 -5.74 7.98 14.52
CA PHE A 41 -7.16 7.65 14.42
C PHE A 41 -7.99 7.91 15.69
N GLY A 42 -7.38 8.16 16.83
CA GLY A 42 -8.12 8.48 18.06
C GLY A 42 -8.56 9.94 18.15
N SER A 43 -9.72 10.21 18.75
CA SER A 43 -10.26 11.56 18.88
C SER A 43 -9.35 12.53 19.66
N LEU A 44 -8.45 12.03 20.50
CA LEU A 44 -7.41 12.85 21.15
C LEU A 44 -6.36 13.39 20.18
N PHE A 45 -6.19 12.78 19.00
CA PHE A 45 -5.37 13.34 17.93
C PHE A 45 -5.97 14.66 17.44
N GLY A 46 -7.30 14.72 17.38
CA GLY A 46 -8.06 15.84 16.84
C GLY A 46 -7.91 15.93 15.32
N ASP A 47 -8.40 17.04 14.74
CA ASP A 47 -8.22 17.28 13.32
C ASP A 47 -6.73 17.43 13.00
N GLY A 48 -6.27 16.77 11.95
CA GLY A 48 -4.86 16.82 11.63
C GLY A 48 -4.45 16.09 10.36
N ARG A 49 -3.15 16.12 10.14
CA ARG A 49 -2.47 15.44 9.04
C ARG A 49 -1.40 14.51 9.60
N TYR A 50 -1.33 13.33 9.06
CA TYR A 50 -0.39 12.29 9.44
C TYR A 50 0.33 11.75 8.22
N GLN A 51 1.62 11.54 8.33
CA GLN A 51 2.41 10.89 7.31
C GLN A 51 3.11 9.67 7.89
N GLU A 52 3.22 8.63 7.08
CA GLU A 52 4.01 7.45 7.39
C GLU A 52 4.81 7.02 6.17
N VAL A 53 6.12 6.88 6.34
CA VAL A 53 6.99 6.37 5.29
C VAL A 53 7.25 4.89 5.52
N TYR A 54 7.12 4.13 4.44
CA TYR A 54 7.41 2.68 4.40
C TYR A 54 8.64 2.44 3.53
N SER A 55 9.57 1.63 4.04
CA SER A 55 10.78 1.26 3.31
C SER A 55 10.43 0.56 1.98
N SER A 56 11.12 0.98 0.91
CA SER A 56 11.02 0.31 -0.39
C SER A 56 11.43 -1.16 -0.35
N SER A 57 12.22 -1.57 0.65
CA SER A 57 12.65 -2.96 0.84
C SER A 57 11.52 -3.94 1.18
N LEU A 58 10.33 -3.44 1.50
CA LEU A 58 9.13 -4.27 1.69
C LEU A 58 8.66 -4.92 0.38
N PHE A 59 8.99 -4.33 -0.77
CA PHE A 59 8.48 -4.76 -2.07
C PHE A 59 9.63 -5.26 -2.94
N THR A 60 9.43 -6.36 -3.64
CA THR A 60 10.43 -6.98 -4.51
C THR A 60 10.42 -6.41 -5.94
N GLY A 61 9.40 -5.64 -6.31
CA GLY A 61 9.22 -5.02 -7.63
C GLY A 61 8.00 -4.12 -7.66
N PRO A 62 7.65 -3.58 -8.83
CA PRO A 62 6.49 -2.70 -8.98
C PRO A 62 5.18 -3.40 -8.59
N VAL A 63 4.31 -2.66 -7.88
CA VAL A 63 3.02 -3.12 -7.39
C VAL A 63 1.93 -2.08 -7.63
N GLU A 64 0.70 -2.54 -7.73
CA GLU A 64 -0.50 -1.70 -7.67
C GLU A 64 -1.11 -1.83 -6.27
N ILE A 65 -0.98 -0.80 -5.45
CA ILE A 65 -1.55 -0.78 -4.09
C ILE A 65 -3.06 -0.56 -4.21
N THR A 66 -3.83 -1.45 -3.56
CA THR A 66 -5.30 -1.48 -3.66
C THR A 66 -6.00 -1.24 -2.34
N SER A 67 -5.31 -1.43 -1.20
CA SER A 67 -5.88 -1.18 0.13
C SER A 67 -4.82 -0.90 1.18
N LEU A 68 -5.25 -0.21 2.23
CA LEU A 68 -4.51 -0.02 3.47
C LEU A 68 -5.39 -0.43 4.64
N ALA A 69 -4.85 -1.21 5.58
CA ALA A 69 -5.60 -1.64 6.75
C ALA A 69 -4.79 -1.49 8.05
N PHE A 70 -5.49 -1.18 9.13
CA PHE A 70 -4.92 -0.92 10.45
C PHE A 70 -5.63 -1.77 11.52
N SER A 71 -4.90 -2.09 12.60
CA SER A 71 -5.40 -2.91 13.71
C SER A 71 -5.87 -2.05 14.87
N PRO A 72 -7.18 -1.89 15.11
CA PRO A 72 -7.72 -1.19 16.28
C PRO A 72 -7.51 -2.03 17.56
N GLN A 73 -7.50 -1.37 18.69
CA GLN A 73 -7.44 -2.03 20.01
C GLN A 73 -8.76 -2.69 20.37
N ASP A 74 -9.86 -1.99 20.15
CA ASP A 74 -11.18 -2.39 20.60
C ASP A 74 -12.14 -2.71 19.43
N THR A 75 -13.14 -3.51 19.69
CA THR A 75 -14.23 -3.78 18.75
C THR A 75 -15.29 -2.69 18.89
N THR A 76 -15.47 -1.90 17.84
CA THR A 76 -16.34 -0.73 17.86
C THR A 76 -16.80 -0.30 16.47
N THR A 77 -17.66 0.71 16.37
CA THR A 77 -17.94 1.41 15.13
C THR A 77 -17.06 2.66 15.06
N TYR A 78 -16.06 2.64 14.19
CA TYR A 78 -15.19 3.78 13.94
C TYR A 78 -15.79 4.67 12.85
N ALA A 79 -15.80 6.00 13.08
CA ALA A 79 -16.25 6.99 12.12
C ALA A 79 -15.36 8.25 12.14
N ALA A 80 -15.11 8.81 10.96
CA ALA A 80 -14.29 10.02 10.75
C ALA A 80 -14.51 10.60 9.35
N ASN A 81 -13.99 11.79 9.08
CA ASN A 81 -13.70 12.24 7.72
C ASN A 81 -12.27 11.82 7.38
N VAL A 82 -12.06 11.22 6.22
CA VAL A 82 -10.77 10.61 5.85
C VAL A 82 -10.42 10.93 4.41
N ASP A 83 -9.22 11.50 4.19
CA ASP A 83 -8.58 11.63 2.89
C ASP A 83 -7.22 10.95 2.93
N LEU A 84 -7.00 9.96 2.05
CA LEU A 84 -5.73 9.26 1.90
C LEU A 84 -5.07 9.63 0.58
N ARG A 85 -3.78 9.90 0.65
CA ARG A 85 -2.93 10.19 -0.50
C ARG A 85 -1.67 9.34 -0.41
N LEU A 86 -1.15 8.95 -1.57
CA LEU A 86 0.10 8.21 -1.68
C LEU A 86 1.06 8.94 -2.61
N THR A 87 2.35 8.76 -2.36
CA THR A 87 3.42 9.17 -3.28
C THR A 87 4.68 8.36 -3.03
N THR A 88 5.64 8.48 -3.93
CA THR A 88 7.01 8.00 -3.73
C THR A 88 7.86 9.15 -3.17
N THR A 89 8.73 8.85 -2.21
CA THR A 89 9.64 9.83 -1.60
C THR A 89 11.05 9.30 -1.47
N ASN A 90 12.02 10.20 -1.56
CA ASN A 90 13.43 9.92 -1.26
C ASN A 90 13.76 10.12 0.24
N VAL A 91 12.81 10.55 1.05
CA VAL A 91 13.00 10.66 2.50
C VAL A 91 13.09 9.26 3.10
N GLY A 92 14.17 9.00 3.82
CA GLY A 92 14.40 7.71 4.47
C GLY A 92 13.54 7.51 5.71
N VAL A 93 13.35 6.25 6.09
CA VAL A 93 12.74 5.90 7.37
C VAL A 93 13.53 6.52 8.52
N GLY A 94 12.85 7.15 9.48
CA GLY A 94 13.45 7.89 10.59
C GLY A 94 13.87 9.33 10.27
N ASN A 95 13.70 9.79 9.01
CA ASN A 95 14.11 11.13 8.57
C ASN A 95 12.94 12.03 8.18
N LEU A 96 11.70 11.62 8.44
CA LEU A 96 10.55 12.51 8.28
C LEU A 96 10.69 13.72 9.21
N THR A 97 10.25 14.87 8.73
CA THR A 97 10.19 16.12 9.49
C THR A 97 8.74 16.44 9.86
N SER A 98 8.54 17.22 10.94
CA SER A 98 7.23 17.70 11.33
C SER A 98 6.65 18.76 10.38
N ASN A 99 7.48 19.37 9.52
CA ASN A 99 6.99 20.10 8.36
C ASN A 99 6.65 19.09 7.26
N LEU A 100 5.40 18.67 7.21
CA LEU A 100 4.93 17.57 6.38
C LEU A 100 5.13 17.81 4.88
N ASP A 101 5.15 19.05 4.42
CA ASP A 101 5.35 19.37 3.00
C ASP A 101 6.81 19.23 2.55
N ASN A 102 7.75 19.11 3.48
CA ASN A 102 9.15 18.82 3.17
C ASN A 102 9.44 17.30 2.99
N ASN A 103 8.47 16.44 3.26
CA ASN A 103 8.66 14.99 3.24
C ASN A 103 8.45 14.37 1.85
N PHE A 104 8.08 15.15 0.84
CA PHE A 104 7.91 14.69 -0.54
C PHE A 104 8.27 15.79 -1.54
N SER A 105 8.70 15.38 -2.73
CA SER A 105 8.97 16.27 -3.88
C SER A 105 8.11 15.90 -5.10
N ILE A 106 7.61 14.66 -5.15
CA ILE A 106 6.65 14.19 -6.14
C ILE A 106 5.24 14.48 -5.62
N PRO A 107 4.33 15.02 -6.44
CA PRO A 107 2.98 15.33 -6.00
C PRO A 107 2.27 14.13 -5.36
N LEU A 108 1.48 14.41 -4.33
CA LEU A 108 0.60 13.42 -3.69
C LEU A 108 -0.53 13.04 -4.65
N THR A 109 -0.85 11.74 -4.71
CA THR A 109 -1.97 11.20 -5.49
C THR A 109 -3.13 10.88 -4.55
N ASP A 110 -4.30 11.46 -4.79
CA ASP A 110 -5.51 11.15 -4.04
C ASP A 110 -5.97 9.73 -4.36
N VAL A 111 -5.96 8.85 -3.37
CA VAL A 111 -6.30 7.43 -3.55
C VAL A 111 -7.60 7.03 -2.87
N TYR A 112 -8.04 7.81 -1.88
CA TYR A 112 -9.29 7.58 -1.16
C TYR A 112 -9.77 8.88 -0.50
N SER A 113 -11.07 9.17 -0.57
CA SER A 113 -11.71 10.27 0.15
C SER A 113 -13.12 9.88 0.58
N ASN A 114 -13.42 10.04 1.85
CA ASN A 114 -14.77 9.83 2.39
C ASN A 114 -15.02 10.77 3.59
N PRO A 115 -15.83 11.83 3.42
CA PRO A 115 -16.16 12.76 4.48
C PRO A 115 -17.15 12.21 5.53
N ASN A 116 -17.67 11.01 5.32
CA ASN A 116 -18.60 10.33 6.23
C ASN A 116 -18.21 8.86 6.38
N PHE A 117 -16.91 8.59 6.54
CA PHE A 117 -16.44 7.23 6.72
C PHE A 117 -17.01 6.63 8.00
N SER A 118 -17.52 5.40 7.91
CA SER A 118 -17.97 4.62 9.06
C SER A 118 -17.80 3.13 8.79
N GLN A 119 -17.19 2.42 9.73
CA GLN A 119 -16.93 0.98 9.63
C GLN A 119 -17.00 0.32 11.00
N ASN A 120 -17.63 -0.86 11.08
CA ASN A 120 -17.50 -1.74 12.22
C ASN A 120 -16.13 -2.41 12.18
N VAL A 121 -15.35 -2.23 13.23
CA VAL A 121 -14.01 -2.80 13.36
C VAL A 121 -13.97 -3.82 14.50
N THR A 122 -13.10 -4.80 14.35
CA THR A 122 -12.83 -5.84 15.36
C THR A 122 -11.48 -5.59 15.99
N GLY A 123 -11.42 -5.47 17.30
CA GLY A 123 -10.19 -5.20 18.04
C GLY A 123 -9.20 -6.37 18.04
N GLY A 124 -7.92 -6.03 18.15
CA GLY A 124 -6.83 -6.99 18.25
C GLY A 124 -5.55 -6.52 17.56
N SER A 125 -4.41 -6.70 18.20
CA SER A 125 -3.13 -6.20 17.68
C SER A 125 -2.70 -6.80 16.32
N GLU A 126 -3.25 -7.93 15.94
CA GLU A 126 -3.00 -8.64 14.68
C GLU A 126 -4.25 -8.65 13.76
N THR A 127 -5.31 -7.92 14.13
CA THR A 127 -6.58 -7.89 13.39
C THR A 127 -6.66 -6.58 12.59
N PHE A 128 -6.28 -6.61 11.32
CA PHE A 128 -6.30 -5.44 10.44
C PHE A 128 -7.72 -5.18 9.91
N SER A 129 -8.60 -4.70 10.76
CA SER A 129 -10.04 -4.58 10.49
C SER A 129 -10.51 -3.18 10.12
N LEU A 130 -9.72 -2.11 10.37
CA LEU A 130 -9.98 -0.80 9.77
C LEU A 130 -9.39 -0.79 8.38
N VAL A 131 -10.23 -0.94 7.36
CA VAL A 131 -9.79 -1.15 5.97
C VAL A 131 -10.23 0.00 5.08
N PHE A 132 -9.28 0.59 4.36
CA PHE A 132 -9.49 1.55 3.29
C PHE A 132 -9.19 0.88 1.95
N THR A 133 -10.25 0.47 1.23
CA THR A 133 -10.12 0.02 -0.16
C THR A 133 -10.00 1.25 -1.04
N LEU A 134 -8.88 1.38 -1.75
CA LEU A 134 -8.57 2.56 -2.53
C LEU A 134 -9.54 2.69 -3.71
N THR A 135 -10.14 3.87 -3.87
CA THR A 135 -10.98 4.20 -5.03
C THR A 135 -10.15 4.39 -6.29
N ASN A 136 -8.90 4.86 -6.11
CA ASN A 136 -7.90 4.99 -7.15
C ASN A 136 -6.66 4.19 -6.72
N PRO A 137 -6.45 2.95 -7.22
CA PRO A 137 -5.25 2.19 -6.93
C PRO A 137 -3.98 2.95 -7.31
N PHE A 138 -2.91 2.76 -6.54
CA PHE A 138 -1.66 3.49 -6.71
C PHE A 138 -0.56 2.57 -7.25
N ILE A 139 -0.02 2.92 -8.44
CA ILE A 139 1.14 2.21 -8.99
C ILE A 139 2.40 2.70 -8.27
N TYR A 140 3.04 1.81 -7.55
CA TYR A 140 4.26 2.06 -6.80
C TYR A 140 5.42 1.24 -7.35
N ASP A 141 6.54 1.92 -7.64
CA ASP A 141 7.81 1.31 -8.05
C ASP A 141 8.85 1.54 -6.92
N PRO A 142 9.24 0.48 -6.19
CA PRO A 142 10.19 0.60 -5.07
C PRO A 142 11.60 1.02 -5.51
N SER A 143 11.94 0.93 -6.80
CA SER A 143 13.21 1.43 -7.33
C SER A 143 13.29 2.96 -7.36
N GLN A 144 12.16 3.65 -7.28
CA GLN A 144 12.06 5.12 -7.30
C GLN A 144 12.14 5.76 -5.92
N GLY A 145 12.12 4.99 -4.84
CA GLY A 145 12.17 5.47 -3.46
C GLY A 145 11.20 4.77 -2.53
N ASN A 146 11.03 5.31 -1.33
CA ASN A 146 10.12 4.79 -0.31
C ASN A 146 8.66 5.18 -0.62
N LEU A 147 7.71 4.37 -0.12
CA LEU A 147 6.30 4.72 -0.18
C LEU A 147 5.97 5.68 0.96
N LEU A 148 5.27 6.77 0.66
CA LEU A 148 4.76 7.72 1.65
C LEU A 148 3.22 7.72 1.62
N LEU A 149 2.63 7.38 2.76
CA LEU A 149 1.23 7.64 3.07
C LEU A 149 1.09 9.07 3.63
N ASP A 150 0.09 9.78 3.16
CA ASP A 150 -0.33 11.08 3.68
C ASP A 150 -1.83 11.02 3.96
N LEU A 151 -2.21 11.14 5.21
CA LEU A 151 -3.58 11.04 5.71
C LEU A 151 -4.01 12.38 6.28
N VAL A 152 -5.14 12.91 5.81
CA VAL A 152 -5.87 13.99 6.48
C VAL A 152 -7.10 13.40 7.15
N ILE A 153 -7.28 13.72 8.45
CA ILE A 153 -8.36 13.15 9.25
C ILE A 153 -9.00 14.21 10.14
N SER A 154 -10.31 14.12 10.32
CA SER A 154 -11.07 14.98 11.21
C SER A 154 -12.35 14.31 11.71
N ASN A 155 -13.00 14.89 12.72
CA ASN A 155 -14.28 14.42 13.27
C ASN A 155 -14.27 12.96 13.72
N GLN A 156 -13.17 12.48 14.30
CA GLN A 156 -13.11 11.13 14.86
C GLN A 156 -14.13 10.99 16.02
N ASN A 157 -14.98 9.98 15.93
CA ASN A 157 -16.07 9.76 16.89
C ASN A 157 -15.62 9.15 18.21
N GLN A 158 -14.42 8.56 18.27
CA GLN A 158 -13.93 7.80 19.44
C GLN A 158 -12.43 8.01 19.65
N ASN A 159 -11.99 7.84 20.91
CA ASN A 159 -10.57 7.81 21.25
C ASN A 159 -10.02 6.39 21.09
N GLU A 160 -10.16 5.84 19.89
CA GLU A 160 -9.67 4.50 19.54
C GLU A 160 -8.16 4.50 19.39
N ALA A 161 -7.52 3.48 19.96
CA ALA A 161 -6.09 3.26 19.80
C ALA A 161 -5.81 2.15 18.79
N PHE A 162 -4.68 2.26 18.09
CA PHE A 162 -4.30 1.36 17.03
C PHE A 162 -2.93 0.74 17.29
N SER A 163 -2.74 -0.50 16.83
CA SER A 163 -1.49 -1.23 16.94
C SER A 163 -0.36 -0.46 16.26
N ARG A 164 0.67 -0.12 17.02
CA ARG A 164 1.87 0.53 16.50
C ARG A 164 3.09 -0.38 16.59
N SER A 165 4.01 -0.17 15.67
CA SER A 165 5.34 -0.73 15.69
C SER A 165 6.28 0.08 16.59
N GLY A 166 7.31 -0.55 17.13
CA GLY A 166 8.43 0.15 17.74
C GLY A 166 9.28 0.92 16.72
N ALA A 167 10.32 1.59 17.18
CA ALA A 167 11.28 2.23 16.29
C ALA A 167 12.07 1.19 15.47
N GLY A 168 12.41 1.53 14.21
CA GLY A 168 13.15 0.64 13.32
C GLY A 168 13.42 1.25 11.96
N ASN A 169 13.62 0.40 10.97
CA ASN A 169 14.04 0.78 9.62
C ASN A 169 13.00 0.43 8.53
N ILE A 170 11.82 -0.03 8.92
CA ILE A 170 10.75 -0.39 7.98
C ILE A 170 9.76 0.75 7.81
N LEU A 171 9.42 1.44 8.91
CA LEU A 171 8.49 2.55 8.90
C LEU A 171 8.84 3.60 9.96
N SER A 172 8.41 4.84 9.73
CA SER A 172 8.42 5.94 10.69
C SER A 172 7.35 6.96 10.32
N ARG A 173 7.02 7.85 11.25
CA ARG A 173 5.91 8.79 11.07
C ARG A 173 6.28 10.25 11.33
N ALA A 174 5.45 11.14 10.80
CA ALA A 174 5.36 12.55 11.17
C ALA A 174 3.90 12.98 11.21
N TYR A 175 3.58 14.01 11.97
CA TYR A 175 2.20 14.49 12.11
C TYR A 175 2.15 15.96 12.51
N ASN A 176 1.00 16.57 12.21
CA ASN A 176 0.55 17.86 12.69
C ASN A 176 -0.92 17.71 13.10
N SER A 177 -1.27 17.99 14.35
CA SER A 177 -2.62 17.76 14.84
C SER A 177 -3.05 18.76 15.91
N ALA A 178 -4.34 18.97 16.02
CA ALA A 178 -4.92 19.85 17.03
C ALA A 178 -4.67 19.33 18.46
N GLY A 179 -4.57 18.00 18.66
CA GLY A 179 -4.40 17.40 19.96
C GLY A 179 -2.97 17.24 20.45
N PHE A 180 -2.02 16.97 19.53
CA PHE A 180 -0.62 16.69 19.89
C PHE A 180 0.39 17.70 19.31
N GLY A 181 -0.08 18.68 18.48
CA GLY A 181 0.82 19.59 17.77
C GLY A 181 1.63 18.87 16.69
N ASP A 182 2.83 19.36 16.45
CA ASP A 182 3.73 18.88 15.41
C ASP A 182 4.72 17.85 15.98
N GLY A 183 4.92 16.74 15.28
CA GLY A 183 5.86 15.72 15.70
C GLY A 183 6.40 14.87 14.56
N ALA A 184 7.58 14.28 14.78
CA ALA A 184 8.12 13.22 13.95
C ALA A 184 8.92 12.26 14.85
N ASP A 185 8.73 10.96 14.65
CA ASP A 185 9.41 9.95 15.43
C ASP A 185 9.65 8.65 14.63
N GLY A 186 10.48 7.76 15.17
CA GLY A 186 10.87 6.50 14.53
C GLY A 186 9.85 5.36 14.68
N VAL A 187 8.66 5.62 15.23
CA VAL A 187 7.58 4.64 15.34
C VAL A 187 6.51 4.94 14.30
N GLY A 188 5.56 4.02 14.09
CA GLY A 188 4.40 4.24 13.21
C GLY A 188 3.36 3.17 13.41
N LEU A 189 2.25 3.24 12.70
CA LEU A 189 1.23 2.21 12.76
C LEU A 189 1.68 0.93 12.05
N ARG A 190 1.28 -0.19 12.58
CA ARG A 190 1.35 -1.45 11.83
C ARG A 190 0.28 -1.40 10.75
N THR A 191 0.72 -1.46 9.51
CA THR A 191 -0.14 -1.30 8.33
C THR A 191 -0.10 -2.55 7.48
N GLU A 192 -1.25 -3.13 7.19
CA GLU A 192 -1.37 -4.12 6.13
C GLU A 192 -1.62 -3.39 4.81
N ILE A 193 -0.73 -3.61 3.84
CA ILE A 193 -0.80 -3.02 2.50
C ILE A 193 -1.22 -4.11 1.54
N GLY A 194 -2.44 -4.01 1.01
CA GLY A 194 -2.94 -4.90 -0.03
C GLY A 194 -2.51 -4.42 -1.41
N TYR A 195 -2.05 -5.34 -2.26
CA TYR A 195 -1.54 -4.99 -3.58
C TYR A 195 -1.71 -6.11 -4.62
N ASN A 196 -1.63 -5.72 -5.89
CA ASN A 196 -1.43 -6.61 -7.02
C ASN A 196 0.00 -6.45 -7.55
N SER A 197 0.68 -7.55 -7.87
CA SER A 197 1.98 -7.48 -8.55
C SER A 197 1.80 -6.98 -9.98
N VAL A 198 2.61 -6.00 -10.40
CA VAL A 198 2.64 -5.51 -11.78
C VAL A 198 3.75 -6.25 -12.52
N PRO A 199 3.43 -7.03 -13.59
CA PRO A 199 4.45 -7.72 -14.39
C PRO A 199 5.43 -6.71 -14.98
N GLU A 200 6.73 -6.95 -14.83
CA GLU A 200 7.74 -6.10 -15.46
C GLU A 200 7.57 -6.07 -16.97
N PRO A 201 7.77 -4.90 -17.63
CA PRO A 201 7.70 -4.78 -19.08
C PRO A 201 8.57 -5.80 -19.83
N GLY A 202 9.72 -6.17 -19.26
CA GLY A 202 10.61 -7.20 -19.76
C GLY A 202 9.97 -8.59 -19.86
N THR A 203 9.14 -8.96 -18.91
CA THR A 203 8.40 -10.24 -18.91
C THR A 203 7.43 -10.33 -20.09
N LEU A 204 6.71 -9.23 -20.36
CA LEU A 204 5.81 -9.14 -21.52
C LEU A 204 6.56 -9.17 -22.85
N VAL A 205 7.72 -8.50 -22.95
CA VAL A 205 8.58 -8.52 -24.13
C VAL A 205 9.16 -9.90 -24.35
N MET A 206 9.67 -10.57 -23.34
CA MET A 206 10.20 -11.94 -23.43
C MET A 206 9.10 -12.94 -23.81
N LEU A 207 7.92 -12.82 -23.27
CA LEU A 207 6.77 -13.64 -23.65
C LEU A 207 6.42 -13.41 -25.13
N GLY A 208 6.32 -12.16 -25.58
CA GLY A 208 6.03 -11.79 -26.96
C GLY A 208 7.10 -12.28 -27.95
N THR A 209 8.38 -12.14 -27.62
CA THR A 209 9.49 -12.64 -28.44
C THR A 209 9.57 -14.16 -28.46
N GLY A 210 9.25 -14.83 -27.35
CA GLY A 210 9.12 -16.29 -27.30
C GLY A 210 8.04 -16.82 -28.25
N PHE A 211 6.88 -16.17 -28.31
CA PHE A 211 5.82 -16.55 -29.27
C PHE A 211 6.23 -16.31 -30.73
N LEU A 212 6.90 -15.20 -31.04
CA LEU A 212 7.37 -14.90 -32.38
C LEU A 212 8.43 -15.92 -32.88
N THR A 213 9.34 -16.33 -31.98
CA THR A 213 10.37 -17.36 -32.32
C THR A 213 9.75 -18.74 -32.51
N LEU A 214 8.78 -19.13 -31.71
CA LEU A 214 8.00 -20.37 -31.85
C LEU A 214 7.23 -20.39 -33.21
N ALA A 215 6.53 -19.30 -33.53
CA ALA A 215 5.79 -19.16 -34.77
C ALA A 215 6.74 -19.25 -36.01
N GLY A 216 7.93 -18.63 -35.92
CA GLY A 216 8.96 -18.71 -36.98
C GLY A 216 9.53 -20.12 -37.16
N ALA A 217 9.79 -20.85 -36.08
CA ALA A 217 10.29 -22.23 -36.11
C ALA A 217 9.26 -23.20 -36.74
N VAL A 218 7.97 -23.04 -36.37
CA VAL A 218 6.89 -23.86 -36.95
C VAL A 218 6.72 -23.57 -38.44
N ARG A 219 6.80 -22.31 -38.87
CA ARG A 219 6.71 -21.94 -40.28
C ARG A 219 7.82 -22.58 -41.13
N ARG A 220 9.08 -22.60 -40.61
CA ARG A 220 10.22 -23.23 -41.27
C ARG A 220 10.09 -24.77 -41.44
N ARG A 221 9.37 -25.46 -40.58
CA ARG A 221 9.14 -26.90 -40.67
C ARG A 221 7.98 -27.29 -41.59
N LEU A 222 7.17 -26.32 -41.99
CA LEU A 222 5.98 -26.53 -42.83
C LEU A 222 6.22 -26.11 -44.30
N MET A 223 7.35 -25.45 -44.59
CA MET A 223 7.87 -25.18 -45.94
C MET A 223 8.93 -26.21 -46.31
#